data_d4400e9bd3ed0bbfcd2fb257da4c45f2
#
_entry.id   d4400e9bd3ed0bbfcd2fb257da4c45f2
#
_cell.length_a   1.000
_cell.length_b   1.000
_cell.length_c   1.000
_cell.angle_alpha   90.00
_cell.angle_beta   90.00
_cell.angle_gamma   90.00
#
_symmetry.space_group_name_H-M   'P 1'
#
loop_
_entity.id
_entity.type
_entity.pdbx_description
1 polymer ?
#
loop_
_entity_poly.entity_id
_entity_poly.type
_entity_poly.pdbx_seq_one_letter_code
_entity_poly.pdbx_strand_id
1 'polypeptide(L)'
;MKRLILGSLIVGLIILNIILDKKTNQTIETHKNEKNVEINELIVNEYERSIDKNSIVVIGKENFWIDIDVNQETIETATNLSKGCNGDEWCEKDRFFKYITNLRYCANKKDQKSSNEVMTLMSGDCDEKSQALASLLLAKEYRAVLIYTKGHAFVGMHVKDVNKINANNTKIRIDDKDYYYAETTDQNAYIGADNKIRPKDFIGIYDINQKKLIPLKKAVFEKRG
;
A
#
# COMPACT_ATOMS: atom_id res chain seq x y z
N MET A 1 45.30 -66.08 -6.96
CA MET A 1 44.59 -65.55 -5.75
C MET A 1 44.79 -64.06 -5.50
N LYS A 2 45.95 -63.43 -5.69
CA LYS A 2 46.16 -61.99 -5.40
C LYS A 2 45.32 -61.02 -6.28
N ARG A 3 44.96 -61.36 -7.53
CA ARG A 3 44.15 -60.48 -8.42
C ARG A 3 42.66 -60.41 -8.05
N LEU A 4 42.09 -61.44 -7.46
CA LEU A 4 40.68 -61.43 -7.02
C LEU A 4 40.45 -60.57 -5.79
N ILE A 5 41.41 -60.50 -4.86
CA ILE A 5 41.33 -59.70 -3.63
C ILE A 5 41.38 -58.20 -3.94
N LEU A 6 42.18 -57.79 -4.94
CA LEU A 6 42.32 -56.39 -5.33
C LEU A 6 41.01 -55.86 -5.99
N GLY A 7 40.33 -56.66 -6.79
CA GLY A 7 39.08 -56.32 -7.43
C GLY A 7 37.91 -56.09 -6.43
N SER A 8 37.83 -56.91 -5.38
CA SER A 8 36.79 -56.77 -4.35
C SER A 8 36.99 -55.54 -3.47
N LEU A 9 38.23 -55.13 -3.23
CA LEU A 9 38.56 -53.92 -2.48
C LEU A 9 38.21 -52.67 -3.26
N ILE A 10 38.45 -52.63 -4.57
CA ILE A 10 38.09 -51.47 -5.43
C ILE A 10 36.57 -51.31 -5.55
N VAL A 11 35.80 -52.37 -5.72
CA VAL A 11 34.32 -52.35 -5.75
C VAL A 11 33.78 -51.89 -4.41
N GLY A 12 34.32 -52.35 -3.30
CA GLY A 12 33.93 -51.89 -1.94
C GLY A 12 34.14 -50.39 -1.74
N LEU A 13 35.28 -49.85 -2.17
CA LEU A 13 35.58 -48.42 -2.12
C LEU A 13 34.64 -47.57 -2.98
N ILE A 14 34.28 -48.04 -4.16
CA ILE A 14 33.31 -47.34 -5.06
C ILE A 14 31.93 -47.32 -4.41
N ILE A 15 31.46 -48.44 -3.87
CA ILE A 15 30.16 -48.51 -3.20
C ILE A 15 30.13 -47.60 -1.94
N LEU A 16 31.23 -47.58 -1.18
CA LEU A 16 31.31 -46.68 -0.01
C LEU A 16 31.26 -45.20 -0.38
N ASN A 17 31.96 -44.81 -1.46
CA ASN A 17 31.92 -43.44 -1.96
C ASN A 17 30.52 -43.07 -2.44
N ILE A 18 29.79 -43.94 -3.13
CA ILE A 18 28.41 -43.69 -3.59
C ILE A 18 27.45 -43.55 -2.39
N ILE A 19 27.64 -44.35 -1.33
CA ILE A 19 26.80 -44.25 -0.14
C ILE A 19 27.11 -42.94 0.66
N LEU A 20 28.37 -42.57 0.76
CA LEU A 20 28.76 -41.29 1.39
C LEU A 20 28.26 -40.09 0.63
N ASP A 21 28.33 -40.08 -0.72
CA ASP A 21 27.80 -39.01 -1.56
C ASP A 21 26.28 -38.89 -1.41
N LYS A 22 25.55 -40.02 -1.43
CA LYS A 22 24.09 -40.00 -1.19
C LYS A 22 23.74 -39.46 0.19
N LYS A 23 24.48 -39.85 1.21
CA LYS A 23 24.23 -39.37 2.58
C LYS A 23 24.54 -37.89 2.75
N THR A 24 25.63 -37.42 2.12
CA THR A 24 25.99 -35.99 2.12
C THR A 24 24.96 -35.15 1.36
N ASN A 25 24.52 -35.59 0.19
CA ASN A 25 23.48 -34.88 -0.58
C ASN A 25 22.13 -34.86 0.16
N GLN A 26 21.76 -35.95 0.82
CA GLN A 26 20.53 -36.01 1.62
C GLN A 26 20.59 -35.06 2.85
N THR A 27 21.77 -34.94 3.48
CA THR A 27 22.00 -34.00 4.60
C THR A 27 21.98 -32.54 4.12
N ILE A 28 22.51 -32.25 2.92
CA ILE A 28 22.48 -30.90 2.33
C ILE A 28 21.06 -30.50 1.95
N GLU A 29 20.25 -31.43 1.40
CA GLU A 29 18.85 -31.16 1.06
C GLU A 29 17.97 -30.96 2.32
N THR A 30 18.18 -31.74 3.38
CA THR A 30 17.47 -31.54 4.65
C THR A 30 17.82 -30.20 5.29
N HIS A 31 19.10 -29.81 5.36
CA HIS A 31 19.51 -28.51 5.87
C HIS A 31 19.04 -27.35 5.01
N LYS A 32 18.94 -27.54 3.70
CA LYS A 32 18.38 -26.53 2.78
C LYS A 32 16.87 -26.34 2.99
N ASN A 33 16.15 -27.46 3.21
CA ASN A 33 14.71 -27.42 3.49
C ASN A 33 14.42 -26.84 4.88
N GLU A 34 15.19 -27.22 5.91
CA GLU A 34 15.07 -26.66 7.26
C GLU A 34 15.33 -25.14 7.25
N LYS A 35 16.37 -24.68 6.56
CA LYS A 35 16.69 -23.26 6.43
C LYS A 35 15.61 -22.49 5.64
N ASN A 36 15.04 -23.08 4.61
CA ASN A 36 13.95 -22.48 3.84
C ASN A 36 12.65 -22.42 4.65
N VAL A 37 12.36 -23.42 5.48
CA VAL A 37 11.23 -23.42 6.41
C VAL A 37 11.43 -22.35 7.47
N GLU A 38 12.63 -22.27 8.07
CA GLU A 38 12.95 -21.25 9.07
C GLU A 38 12.91 -19.82 8.51
N ILE A 39 13.38 -19.61 7.27
CA ILE A 39 13.28 -18.32 6.57
C ILE A 39 11.82 -18.00 6.24
N ASN A 40 11.04 -18.97 5.78
CA ASN A 40 9.62 -18.77 5.49
C ASN A 40 8.82 -18.50 6.77
N GLU A 41 9.10 -19.19 7.88
CA GLU A 41 8.48 -18.91 9.17
C GLU A 41 8.91 -17.55 9.74
N LEU A 42 10.16 -17.13 9.53
CA LEU A 42 10.62 -15.78 9.89
C LEU A 42 9.94 -14.70 9.04
N ILE A 43 9.81 -14.92 7.74
CA ILE A 43 9.12 -14.00 6.83
C ILE A 43 7.63 -13.92 7.18
N VAL A 44 6.96 -15.06 7.41
CA VAL A 44 5.55 -15.11 7.83
C VAL A 44 5.37 -14.44 9.20
N ASN A 45 6.24 -14.71 10.16
CA ASN A 45 6.18 -14.08 11.49
C ASN A 45 6.52 -12.59 11.45
N GLU A 46 7.40 -12.14 10.57
CA GLU A 46 7.69 -10.72 10.35
C GLU A 46 6.54 -10.02 9.62
N TYR A 47 5.94 -10.68 8.65
CA TYR A 47 4.74 -10.22 7.94
C TYR A 47 3.52 -10.18 8.89
N GLU A 48 3.29 -11.22 9.72
CA GLU A 48 2.23 -11.22 10.73
C GLU A 48 2.49 -10.23 11.88
N ARG A 49 3.75 -9.89 12.20
CA ARG A 49 4.09 -8.85 13.18
C ARG A 49 3.97 -7.43 12.60
N SER A 50 4.11 -7.27 11.28
CA SER A 50 3.92 -5.98 10.60
C SER A 50 2.45 -5.66 10.34
N ILE A 51 1.56 -6.64 10.38
CA ILE A 51 0.12 -6.42 10.43
C ILE A 51 -0.20 -5.93 11.85
N ASP A 52 0.01 -4.65 12.08
CA ASP A 52 -0.51 -3.98 13.27
C ASP A 52 -2.03 -4.24 13.30
N LYS A 53 -2.52 -4.87 14.37
CA LYS A 53 -3.96 -5.15 14.56
C LYS A 53 -4.82 -3.86 14.47
N ASN A 54 -4.18 -2.69 14.49
CA ASN A 54 -4.78 -1.38 14.28
C ASN A 54 -4.99 -1.04 12.79
N SER A 55 -4.48 -1.82 11.85
CA SER A 55 -4.64 -1.59 10.41
C SER A 55 -6.00 -2.00 9.86
N ILE A 56 -6.76 -2.80 10.60
CA ILE A 56 -8.12 -3.20 10.21
C ILE A 56 -9.12 -2.24 10.84
N VAL A 57 -9.83 -1.50 10.01
CA VAL A 57 -10.87 -0.58 10.44
C VAL A 57 -12.23 -1.11 9.99
N VAL A 58 -13.15 -1.26 10.93
CA VAL A 58 -14.52 -1.67 10.64
C VAL A 58 -15.35 -0.44 10.27
N ILE A 59 -15.83 -0.39 9.04
CA ILE A 59 -16.67 0.67 8.53
C ILE A 59 -18.04 0.09 8.16
N GLY A 60 -19.05 0.39 8.96
CA GLY A 60 -20.37 -0.23 8.80
C GLY A 60 -20.34 -1.71 9.10
N LYS A 61 -20.55 -2.55 8.08
CA LYS A 61 -20.47 -4.02 8.16
C LYS A 61 -19.22 -4.57 7.42
N GLU A 62 -18.39 -3.69 6.89
CA GLU A 62 -17.24 -4.03 6.07
C GLU A 62 -15.95 -3.79 6.86
N ASN A 63 -14.98 -4.68 6.66
CA ASN A 63 -13.63 -4.53 7.19
C ASN A 63 -12.77 -3.93 6.08
N PHE A 64 -12.11 -2.81 6.37
CA PHE A 64 -11.13 -2.21 5.48
C PHE A 64 -9.75 -2.35 6.10
N TRP A 65 -8.83 -2.83 5.31
CA TRP A 65 -7.43 -2.78 5.67
C TRP A 65 -6.87 -1.41 5.28
N ILE A 66 -6.34 -0.69 6.25
CA ILE A 66 -5.75 0.63 6.05
C ILE A 66 -4.25 0.51 6.28
N ASP A 67 -3.50 0.57 5.21
CA ASP A 67 -2.04 0.58 5.23
C ASP A 67 -1.53 1.94 4.75
N ILE A 68 -1.52 2.89 5.67
CA ILE A 68 -0.93 4.21 5.47
C ILE A 68 0.40 4.21 6.21
N ASP A 69 1.44 3.77 5.51
CA ASP A 69 2.78 3.70 6.07
C ASP A 69 3.66 4.83 5.53
N VAL A 70 4.38 5.49 6.45
CA VAL A 70 5.39 6.50 6.14
C VAL A 70 6.75 5.94 6.51
N ASN A 71 7.24 5.08 5.66
CA ASN A 71 8.60 4.54 5.76
C ASN A 71 9.60 5.38 4.94
N GLN A 72 10.86 5.00 4.95
CA GLN A 72 11.93 5.71 4.27
C GLN A 72 11.68 5.86 2.76
N GLU A 73 11.15 4.83 2.11
CA GLU A 73 10.86 4.81 0.66
C GLU A 73 9.73 5.79 0.31
N THR A 74 8.68 5.84 1.13
CA THR A 74 7.59 6.82 0.99
C THR A 74 8.11 8.25 1.14
N ILE A 75 8.98 8.51 2.13
CA ILE A 75 9.59 9.82 2.36
C ILE A 75 10.46 10.23 1.17
N GLU A 76 11.27 9.32 0.65
CA GLU A 76 12.14 9.57 -0.51
C GLU A 76 11.31 9.85 -1.76
N THR A 77 10.25 9.09 -2.00
CA THR A 77 9.33 9.31 -3.12
C THR A 77 8.64 10.67 -3.01
N ALA A 78 8.09 11.02 -1.85
CA ALA A 78 7.48 12.33 -1.61
C ALA A 78 8.50 13.47 -1.82
N THR A 79 9.72 13.31 -1.30
CA THR A 79 10.81 14.30 -1.47
C THR A 79 11.18 14.46 -2.94
N ASN A 80 11.30 13.37 -3.70
CA ASN A 80 11.63 13.42 -5.12
C ASN A 80 10.52 14.11 -5.94
N LEU A 81 9.27 13.82 -5.65
CA LEU A 81 8.12 14.47 -6.28
C LEU A 81 8.01 15.96 -5.93
N SER A 82 8.47 16.35 -4.76
CA SER A 82 8.48 17.75 -4.29
C SER A 82 9.58 18.62 -4.92
N LYS A 83 10.56 18.03 -5.62
CA LYS A 83 11.68 18.79 -6.23
C LYS A 83 11.16 19.85 -7.19
N GLY A 84 11.58 21.11 -6.97
CA GLY A 84 11.16 22.26 -7.77
C GLY A 84 9.81 22.88 -7.38
N CYS A 85 9.13 22.37 -6.34
CA CYS A 85 7.95 23.05 -5.77
C CYS A 85 8.32 24.18 -4.80
N ASN A 86 9.58 24.22 -4.31
CA ASN A 86 10.10 25.28 -3.43
C ASN A 86 9.22 25.54 -2.19
N GLY A 87 8.61 24.49 -1.63
CA GLY A 87 7.72 24.59 -0.46
C GLY A 87 6.28 25.02 -0.79
N ASP A 88 5.93 25.15 -2.06
CA ASP A 88 4.52 25.36 -2.45
C ASP A 88 3.71 24.07 -2.19
N GLU A 89 2.90 24.11 -1.14
CA GLU A 89 2.05 23.00 -0.72
C GLU A 89 1.11 22.50 -1.82
N TRP A 90 0.55 23.40 -2.63
CA TRP A 90 -0.30 23.03 -3.76
C TRP A 90 0.46 22.27 -4.84
N CYS A 91 1.64 22.80 -5.21
CA CYS A 91 2.51 22.15 -6.20
C CYS A 91 2.86 20.72 -5.78
N GLU A 92 3.21 20.51 -4.50
CA GLU A 92 3.55 19.18 -4.00
C GLU A 92 2.34 18.24 -4.03
N LYS A 93 1.19 18.70 -3.54
CA LYS A 93 -0.06 17.93 -3.54
C LYS A 93 -0.54 17.55 -4.94
N ASP A 94 -0.48 18.49 -5.88
CA ASP A 94 -0.84 18.25 -7.28
C ASP A 94 0.09 17.21 -7.92
N ARG A 95 1.38 17.25 -7.60
CA ARG A 95 2.35 16.26 -8.10
C ARG A 95 2.14 14.88 -7.52
N PHE A 96 1.86 14.78 -6.21
CA PHE A 96 1.53 13.49 -5.59
C PHE A 96 0.27 12.91 -6.19
N PHE A 97 -0.75 13.73 -6.34
CA PHE A 97 -2.00 13.34 -6.96
C PHE A 97 -1.79 12.84 -8.39
N LYS A 98 -1.11 13.61 -9.23
CA LYS A 98 -0.80 13.23 -10.62
C LYS A 98 0.06 11.98 -10.71
N TYR A 99 1.03 11.82 -9.83
CA TYR A 99 1.83 10.60 -9.77
C TYR A 99 0.94 9.37 -9.55
N ILE A 100 0.09 9.41 -8.54
CA ILE A 100 -0.78 8.29 -8.19
C ILE A 100 -1.88 8.05 -9.26
N THR A 101 -2.51 9.10 -9.81
CA THR A 101 -3.53 8.92 -10.85
C THR A 101 -2.97 8.27 -12.11
N ASN A 102 -1.70 8.52 -12.44
CA ASN A 102 -1.02 7.92 -13.59
C ASN A 102 -0.61 6.45 -13.39
N LEU A 103 -0.64 5.92 -12.17
CA LEU A 103 -0.43 4.50 -11.95
C LEU A 103 -1.55 3.68 -12.61
N ARG A 104 -1.19 2.51 -13.15
CA ARG A 104 -2.16 1.64 -13.80
C ARG A 104 -3.25 1.20 -12.81
N TYR A 105 -4.51 1.31 -13.20
CA TYR A 105 -5.59 0.70 -12.45
C TYR A 105 -5.57 -0.82 -12.63
N CYS A 106 -5.60 -1.55 -11.52
CA CYS A 106 -5.61 -3.01 -11.51
C CYS A 106 -6.49 -3.47 -10.35
N ALA A 107 -7.74 -3.84 -10.68
CA ALA A 107 -8.64 -4.40 -9.67
C ALA A 107 -8.05 -5.69 -9.10
N ASN A 108 -7.74 -5.68 -7.82
CA ASN A 108 -7.23 -6.83 -7.11
C ASN A 108 -8.31 -7.36 -6.15
N LYS A 109 -8.59 -8.66 -6.23
CA LYS A 109 -9.64 -9.27 -5.41
C LYS A 109 -9.08 -10.14 -4.28
N LYS A 110 -7.78 -10.37 -4.23
CA LYS A 110 -7.22 -11.39 -3.34
C LYS A 110 -6.18 -10.88 -2.36
N ASP A 111 -5.27 -10.02 -2.79
CA ASP A 111 -4.15 -9.61 -1.96
C ASP A 111 -4.02 -8.09 -2.03
N GLN A 112 -4.42 -7.42 -0.97
CA GLN A 112 -4.31 -5.97 -0.89
C GLN A 112 -2.84 -5.57 -0.81
N LYS A 113 -2.43 -4.65 -1.71
CA LYS A 113 -1.07 -4.11 -1.74
C LYS A 113 -0.88 -3.01 -0.72
N SER A 114 0.29 -3.00 -0.11
CA SER A 114 0.75 -1.87 0.67
C SER A 114 0.97 -0.63 -0.19
N SER A 115 0.99 0.55 0.43
CA SER A 115 1.27 1.80 -0.27
C SER A 115 2.59 1.76 -1.06
N ASN A 116 3.62 1.13 -0.50
CA ASN A 116 4.91 0.94 -1.18
C ASN A 116 4.82 -0.01 -2.36
N GLU A 117 4.13 -1.13 -2.20
CA GLU A 117 3.93 -2.07 -3.32
C GLU A 117 3.17 -1.43 -4.48
N VAL A 118 2.16 -0.59 -4.19
CA VAL A 118 1.45 0.18 -5.22
C VAL A 118 2.39 1.08 -6.01
N MET A 119 3.28 1.80 -5.32
CA MET A 119 4.25 2.71 -5.96
C MET A 119 5.33 1.93 -6.71
N THR A 120 5.86 0.85 -6.14
CA THR A 120 6.89 0.00 -6.75
C THR A 120 6.37 -0.75 -7.97
N LEU A 121 5.17 -1.33 -7.88
CA LEU A 121 4.54 -2.08 -8.97
C LEU A 121 3.83 -1.18 -9.98
N MET A 122 3.78 0.13 -9.72
CA MET A 122 3.13 1.14 -10.56
C MET A 122 1.66 0.79 -10.88
N SER A 123 0.97 0.15 -9.93
CA SER A 123 -0.41 -0.30 -10.13
C SER A 123 -1.16 -0.55 -8.83
N GLY A 124 -2.46 -0.26 -8.82
CA GLY A 124 -3.36 -0.52 -7.71
C GLY A 124 -4.82 -0.33 -8.10
N ASP A 125 -5.72 -0.74 -7.23
CA ASP A 125 -7.15 -0.43 -7.33
C ASP A 125 -7.52 0.88 -6.61
N CYS A 126 -8.79 1.15 -6.35
CA CYS A 126 -9.21 2.45 -5.81
C CYS A 126 -8.75 2.68 -4.37
N ASP A 127 -8.84 1.69 -3.51
CA ASP A 127 -8.42 1.82 -2.11
C ASP A 127 -6.90 1.77 -1.97
N GLU A 128 -6.22 0.89 -2.67
CA GLU A 128 -4.76 0.80 -2.72
C GLU A 128 -4.11 2.13 -3.20
N LYS A 129 -4.58 2.68 -4.32
CA LYS A 129 -4.09 3.97 -4.85
C LYS A 129 -4.42 5.14 -3.92
N SER A 130 -5.60 5.12 -3.29
CA SER A 130 -5.97 6.15 -2.32
C SER A 130 -5.09 6.10 -1.06
N GLN A 131 -4.74 4.91 -0.58
CA GLN A 131 -3.82 4.75 0.54
C GLN A 131 -2.39 5.17 0.18
N ALA A 132 -1.92 4.86 -1.02
CA ALA A 132 -0.61 5.32 -1.50
C ALA A 132 -0.54 6.86 -1.59
N LEU A 133 -1.61 7.53 -2.09
CA LEU A 133 -1.69 8.99 -2.06
C LEU A 133 -1.70 9.53 -0.63
N ALA A 134 -2.47 8.91 0.26
CA ALA A 134 -2.53 9.28 1.67
C ALA A 134 -1.17 9.17 2.36
N SER A 135 -0.39 8.12 2.06
CA SER A 135 0.97 7.92 2.59
C SER A 135 1.93 9.03 2.14
N LEU A 136 1.89 9.42 0.86
CA LEU A 136 2.69 10.54 0.34
C LEU A 136 2.32 11.88 1.00
N LEU A 137 1.02 12.12 1.19
CA LEU A 137 0.54 13.33 1.87
C LEU A 137 0.98 13.36 3.34
N LEU A 138 0.88 12.23 4.03
CA LEU A 138 1.28 12.10 5.43
C LEU A 138 2.79 12.23 5.60
N ALA A 139 3.60 11.75 4.65
CA ALA A 139 5.06 11.92 4.65
C ALA A 139 5.50 13.41 4.63
N LYS A 140 4.62 14.31 4.20
CA LYS A 140 4.80 15.77 4.21
C LYS A 140 3.93 16.46 5.25
N GLU A 141 3.35 15.69 6.18
CA GLU A 141 2.46 16.18 7.24
C GLU A 141 1.22 16.93 6.72
N TYR A 142 0.83 16.70 5.47
CA TYR A 142 -0.37 17.29 4.90
C TYR A 142 -1.62 16.61 5.42
N ARG A 143 -2.67 17.41 5.62
CA ARG A 143 -3.95 16.89 6.09
C ARG A 143 -4.73 16.27 4.94
N ALA A 144 -5.21 15.06 5.19
CA ALA A 144 -6.11 14.36 4.29
C ALA A 144 -6.98 13.37 5.05
N VAL A 145 -8.01 12.88 4.39
CA VAL A 145 -8.88 11.82 4.86
C VAL A 145 -9.05 10.77 3.77
N LEU A 146 -9.14 9.50 4.15
CA LEU A 146 -9.64 8.45 3.25
C LEU A 146 -11.15 8.41 3.35
N ILE A 147 -11.82 8.35 2.22
CA ILE A 147 -13.26 8.35 2.12
C ILE A 147 -13.69 7.08 1.41
N TYR A 148 -14.53 6.31 2.09
CA TYR A 148 -15.07 5.05 1.63
C TYR A 148 -16.53 5.19 1.26
N THR A 149 -16.86 4.70 0.10
CA THR A 149 -18.24 4.60 -0.40
C THR A 149 -18.53 3.17 -0.77
N LYS A 150 -19.76 2.85 -1.09
CA LYS A 150 -20.13 1.51 -1.53
C LYS A 150 -19.39 1.16 -2.83
N GLY A 151 -18.36 0.32 -2.70
CA GLY A 151 -17.55 -0.19 -3.82
C GLY A 151 -16.49 0.77 -4.36
N HIS A 152 -16.16 1.87 -3.64
CA HIS A 152 -15.13 2.80 -4.07
C HIS A 152 -14.47 3.52 -2.89
N ALA A 153 -13.18 3.87 -3.06
CA ALA A 153 -12.43 4.68 -2.13
C ALA A 153 -11.69 5.81 -2.86
N PHE A 154 -11.53 6.94 -2.18
CA PHE A 154 -10.80 8.11 -2.67
C PHE A 154 -10.25 8.96 -1.52
N VAL A 155 -9.47 9.97 -1.83
CA VAL A 155 -8.88 10.86 -0.85
C VAL A 155 -9.62 12.19 -0.80
N GLY A 156 -9.92 12.67 0.40
CA GLY A 156 -10.26 14.07 0.65
C GLY A 156 -8.99 14.84 1.02
N MET A 157 -8.58 15.76 0.19
CA MET A 157 -7.39 16.59 0.42
C MET A 157 -7.75 17.93 1.04
N HIS A 158 -7.16 18.26 2.19
CA HIS A 158 -7.27 19.62 2.70
C HIS A 158 -6.34 20.55 1.90
N VAL A 159 -6.90 21.63 1.36
CA VAL A 159 -6.16 22.64 0.60
C VAL A 159 -6.37 24.01 1.25
N LYS A 160 -5.26 24.68 1.60
CA LYS A 160 -5.30 26.00 2.25
C LYS A 160 -5.65 27.13 1.28
N ASP A 161 -5.01 27.12 0.10
CA ASP A 161 -5.26 28.12 -0.94
C ASP A 161 -6.37 27.64 -1.90
N VAL A 162 -7.60 27.98 -1.56
CA VAL A 162 -8.78 27.61 -2.32
C VAL A 162 -8.84 28.24 -3.72
N ASN A 163 -8.07 29.30 -3.99
CA ASN A 163 -8.01 29.93 -5.31
C ASN A 163 -7.34 29.02 -6.36
N LYS A 164 -6.55 28.08 -5.92
CA LYS A 164 -5.92 27.06 -6.77
C LYS A 164 -6.90 25.99 -7.24
N ILE A 165 -8.07 25.91 -6.64
CA ILE A 165 -9.08 24.89 -6.90
C ILE A 165 -10.15 25.45 -7.82
N ASN A 166 -10.54 24.72 -8.85
CA ASN A 166 -11.55 25.14 -9.81
C ASN A 166 -12.92 25.37 -9.15
N ALA A 167 -13.69 26.37 -9.58
CA ALA A 167 -14.86 26.91 -8.87
C ALA A 167 -16.05 25.93 -8.68
N ASN A 168 -16.12 24.83 -9.43
CA ASN A 168 -17.25 23.88 -9.43
C ASN A 168 -16.98 22.65 -8.54
N ASN A 169 -16.36 22.84 -7.39
CA ASN A 169 -15.77 21.73 -6.65
C ASN A 169 -16.71 21.14 -5.61
N THR A 170 -16.74 19.82 -5.55
CA THR A 170 -17.31 19.08 -4.44
C THR A 170 -16.30 19.06 -3.28
N LYS A 171 -16.73 19.49 -2.13
CA LYS A 171 -15.94 19.45 -0.89
C LYS A 171 -16.71 18.82 0.25
N ILE A 172 -15.95 18.30 1.19
CA ILE A 172 -16.46 17.77 2.46
C ILE A 172 -15.87 18.62 3.56
N ARG A 173 -16.72 19.22 4.37
CA ARG A 173 -16.30 19.97 5.56
C ARG A 173 -16.35 19.05 6.77
N ILE A 174 -15.22 18.96 7.48
CA ILE A 174 -15.06 18.19 8.71
C ILE A 174 -14.35 19.07 9.73
N ASP A 175 -14.97 19.26 10.88
CA ASP A 175 -14.40 20.08 11.98
C ASP A 175 -13.80 21.41 11.45
N ASP A 176 -14.59 22.21 10.73
CA ASP A 176 -14.23 23.51 10.13
C ASP A 176 -13.13 23.51 9.05
N LYS A 177 -12.74 22.33 8.55
CA LYS A 177 -11.78 22.19 7.45
C LYS A 177 -12.46 21.64 6.22
N ASP A 178 -12.16 22.27 5.10
CA ASP A 178 -12.63 21.81 3.79
C ASP A 178 -11.63 20.81 3.21
N TYR A 179 -12.16 19.66 2.78
CA TYR A 179 -11.43 18.60 2.09
C TYR A 179 -11.99 18.45 0.69
N TYR A 180 -11.12 18.56 -0.30
CA TYR A 180 -11.49 18.49 -1.71
C TYR A 180 -11.28 17.09 -2.24
N TYR A 181 -12.19 16.69 -3.08
CA TYR A 181 -12.20 15.38 -3.70
C TYR A 181 -10.96 15.13 -4.56
N ALA A 182 -10.30 14.02 -4.37
CA ALA A 182 -9.13 13.57 -5.13
C ALA A 182 -9.35 12.11 -5.58
N GLU A 183 -9.87 11.98 -6.81
CA GLU A 183 -10.12 10.69 -7.47
C GLU A 183 -8.81 10.10 -7.98
N THR A 184 -8.42 8.94 -7.48
CA THR A 184 -7.13 8.32 -7.80
C THR A 184 -7.17 7.38 -8.99
N THR A 185 -8.34 6.98 -9.46
CA THR A 185 -8.50 5.96 -10.53
C THR A 185 -8.70 6.55 -11.92
N ASP A 186 -9.02 7.84 -12.03
CA ASP A 186 -9.17 8.55 -13.29
C ASP A 186 -7.94 9.43 -13.58
N GLN A 187 -7.21 9.12 -14.65
CA GLN A 187 -6.02 9.87 -15.06
C GLN A 187 -6.31 11.32 -15.47
N ASN A 188 -7.56 11.62 -15.85
CA ASN A 188 -8.01 12.96 -16.21
C ASN A 188 -8.61 13.73 -15.02
N ALA A 189 -8.67 13.12 -13.84
CA ALA A 189 -9.17 13.78 -12.66
C ALA A 189 -8.27 14.95 -12.23
N TYR A 190 -8.87 15.91 -11.57
CA TYR A 190 -8.18 17.01 -10.87
C TYR A 190 -8.72 17.13 -9.46
N ILE A 191 -7.94 17.74 -8.58
CA ILE A 191 -8.33 17.91 -7.18
C ILE A 191 -9.56 18.80 -7.09
N GLY A 192 -10.63 18.30 -6.48
CA GLY A 192 -11.92 18.96 -6.40
C GLY A 192 -12.84 18.67 -7.58
N ALA A 193 -12.49 17.75 -8.49
CA ALA A 193 -13.39 17.35 -9.58
C ALA A 193 -14.77 16.93 -9.03
N ASP A 194 -15.83 17.38 -9.72
CA ASP A 194 -17.17 16.89 -9.42
C ASP A 194 -17.26 15.42 -9.81
N ASN A 195 -17.47 14.58 -8.82
CA ASN A 195 -17.86 13.22 -9.07
C ASN A 195 -19.34 13.02 -8.75
N LYS A 196 -19.90 11.99 -9.32
CA LYS A 196 -21.32 11.66 -9.15
C LYS A 196 -21.65 11.03 -7.79
N ILE A 197 -20.69 11.04 -6.84
CA ILE A 197 -20.89 10.46 -5.51
C ILE A 197 -21.81 11.35 -4.69
N ARG A 198 -22.77 10.74 -4.04
CA ARG A 198 -23.77 11.43 -3.23
C ARG A 198 -23.52 11.15 -1.76
N PRO A 199 -23.91 12.05 -0.85
CA PRO A 199 -23.75 11.86 0.59
C PRO A 199 -24.23 10.50 1.11
N LYS A 200 -25.32 9.98 0.56
CA LYS A 200 -25.87 8.65 0.92
C LYS A 200 -25.01 7.45 0.53
N ASP A 201 -24.05 7.67 -0.34
CA ASP A 201 -23.15 6.61 -0.81
C ASP A 201 -21.94 6.44 0.13
N PHE A 202 -21.72 7.40 1.05
CA PHE A 202 -20.62 7.35 2.00
C PHE A 202 -20.88 6.32 3.11
N ILE A 203 -19.88 5.49 3.36
CA ILE A 203 -19.92 4.48 4.41
C ILE A 203 -18.94 4.78 5.54
N GLY A 204 -17.85 5.51 5.27
CA GLY A 204 -16.88 5.90 6.29
C GLY A 204 -15.87 6.94 5.84
N ILE A 205 -15.32 7.63 6.80
CA ILE A 205 -14.24 8.61 6.64
C ILE A 205 -13.16 8.29 7.67
N TYR A 206 -11.92 8.16 7.23
CA TYR A 206 -10.78 7.91 8.09
C TYR A 206 -9.80 9.07 8.04
N ASP A 207 -9.53 9.69 9.19
CA ASP A 207 -8.50 10.74 9.33
C ASP A 207 -7.12 10.10 9.39
N ILE A 208 -6.31 10.31 8.36
CA ILE A 208 -4.98 9.72 8.25
C ILE A 208 -3.98 10.31 9.25
N ASN A 209 -4.15 11.57 9.63
CA ASN A 209 -3.27 12.26 10.55
C ASN A 209 -3.55 11.86 12.01
N GLN A 210 -4.82 11.62 12.34
CA GLN A 210 -5.26 11.24 13.68
C GLN A 210 -5.42 9.72 13.84
N LYS A 211 -5.28 8.97 12.75
CA LYS A 211 -5.44 7.51 12.67
C LYS A 211 -6.76 7.04 13.29
N LYS A 212 -7.87 7.68 12.94
CA LYS A 212 -9.20 7.36 13.49
C LYS A 212 -10.34 7.57 12.51
N LEU A 213 -11.43 6.84 12.73
CA LEU A 213 -12.68 7.06 12.02
C LEU A 213 -13.36 8.36 12.47
N ILE A 214 -13.85 9.10 11.49
CA ILE A 214 -14.67 10.29 11.71
C ILE A 214 -16.15 9.88 11.58
N PRO A 215 -16.99 10.15 12.58
CA PRO A 215 -18.43 9.93 12.46
C PRO A 215 -19.03 10.73 11.30
N LEU A 216 -19.76 10.07 10.38
CA LEU A 216 -20.34 10.72 9.20
C LEU A 216 -21.22 11.93 9.53
N LYS A 217 -21.87 11.96 10.70
CA LYS A 217 -22.67 13.10 11.17
C LYS A 217 -21.84 14.38 11.37
N LYS A 218 -20.51 14.30 11.45
CA LYS A 218 -19.59 15.45 11.54
C LYS A 218 -19.14 15.97 10.18
N ALA A 219 -19.47 15.25 9.11
CA ALA A 219 -19.09 15.62 7.75
C ALA A 219 -20.27 16.33 7.06
N VAL A 220 -20.02 17.52 6.54
CA VAL A 220 -20.99 18.28 5.74
C VAL A 220 -20.53 18.23 4.29
N PHE A 221 -21.36 17.71 3.43
CA PHE A 221 -21.11 17.61 2.01
C PHE A 221 -21.64 18.87 1.29
N GLU A 222 -20.74 19.61 0.68
CA GLU A 222 -21.11 20.82 -0.05
C GLU A 222 -20.76 20.65 -1.53
N LYS A 223 -21.76 20.77 -2.38
CA LYS A 223 -21.60 20.92 -3.83
C LYS A 223 -21.77 22.38 -4.15
N ARG A 224 -20.76 23.02 -4.72
CA ARG A 224 -20.96 24.33 -5.36
C ARG A 224 -21.74 24.11 -6.67
N GLY A 225 -22.93 24.64 -6.72
CA GLY A 225 -23.76 24.71 -7.92
C GLY A 225 -23.23 25.71 -8.94
#